data_5185b5bcbb786ab20fda241e77406167
#
_entry.id   5185b5bcbb786ab20fda241e77406167
#
_cell.length_a   1.000
_cell.length_b   1.000
_cell.length_c   1.000
_cell.angle_alpha   90.00
_cell.angle_beta   90.00
_cell.angle_gamma   90.00
#
_symmetry.space_group_name_H-M   'P 1'
#
loop_
_entity.id
_entity.type
_entity.pdbx_description
1 polymer ?
#
loop_
_entity_poly.entity_id
_entity_poly.type
_entity_poly.pdbx_seq_one_letter_code
_entity_poly.pdbx_strand_id
1 'polypeptide(L)'
;AISIGIFVLLLYRIFSESNNQFVFREWALLLYCLNYLTAPAITYIQPEELVTYGMKISRDEYFILALPGFICFTLGMYIIPSKIFKVNYNQINKSTVVNKDFLKKVAIYGLLLRLFSSFFPGELGFIFYLLSMVRFVAAFALLSISSRLWYYSAIVLLIEIAFAFVAGMFHDAIMWVIFFSLFYIYAIKPTLQLKLIGAAFLLMFILLIQAVKSSYREIAWQDESKRNLLTAGTIASEKATSDVLLGDENLLSTLNRGNQAWIFASTVDNM
;
A
#
# COMPACT_ATOMS: atom_id res chain seq x y z
N ALA A 1 -1.85 -18.27 -16.98
CA ALA A 1 -3.33 -18.22 -16.96
C ALA A 1 -3.90 -18.32 -15.54
N ILE A 2 -3.54 -19.35 -14.75
CA ILE A 2 -4.08 -19.60 -13.40
C ILE A 2 -3.82 -18.41 -12.46
N SER A 3 -2.61 -17.87 -12.37
CA SER A 3 -2.24 -16.75 -11.49
C SER A 3 -3.06 -15.48 -11.78
N ILE A 4 -3.29 -15.19 -13.05
CA ILE A 4 -4.13 -14.05 -13.47
C ILE A 4 -5.60 -14.30 -13.08
N GLY A 5 -6.10 -15.53 -13.23
CA GLY A 5 -7.45 -15.90 -12.82
C GLY A 5 -7.67 -15.72 -11.31
N ILE A 6 -6.72 -16.16 -10.50
CA ILE A 6 -6.77 -15.96 -9.03
C ILE A 6 -6.73 -14.47 -8.68
N PHE A 7 -5.87 -13.69 -9.33
CA PHE A 7 -5.77 -12.25 -9.12
C PHE A 7 -7.08 -11.52 -9.42
N VAL A 8 -7.70 -11.82 -10.56
CA VAL A 8 -9.01 -11.24 -10.96
C VAL A 8 -10.12 -11.66 -9.98
N LEU A 9 -10.15 -12.91 -9.54
CA LEU A 9 -11.11 -13.39 -8.55
C LEU A 9 -10.98 -12.63 -7.21
N LEU A 10 -9.75 -12.44 -6.73
CA LEU A 10 -9.49 -11.70 -5.49
C LEU A 10 -9.90 -10.23 -5.61
N LEU A 11 -9.60 -9.58 -6.74
CA LEU A 11 -10.08 -8.22 -7.03
C LEU A 11 -11.61 -8.16 -7.00
N TYR A 12 -12.28 -9.07 -7.71
CA TYR A 12 -13.73 -9.13 -7.71
C TYR A 12 -14.29 -9.24 -6.28
N ARG A 13 -13.75 -10.13 -5.45
CA ARG A 13 -14.16 -10.28 -4.05
C ARG A 13 -13.94 -8.99 -3.24
N ILE A 14 -12.79 -8.33 -3.39
CA ILE A 14 -12.52 -7.06 -2.72
C ILE A 14 -13.58 -6.02 -3.10
N PHE A 15 -13.88 -5.86 -4.39
CA PHE A 15 -14.87 -4.88 -4.84
C PHE A 15 -16.30 -5.21 -4.41
N SER A 16 -16.68 -6.49 -4.40
CA SER A 16 -18.05 -6.92 -4.05
C SER A 16 -18.31 -6.90 -2.55
N GLU A 17 -17.32 -7.34 -1.74
CA GLU A 17 -17.50 -7.55 -0.30
C GLU A 17 -17.12 -6.34 0.55
N SER A 18 -16.33 -5.39 0.04
CA SER A 18 -15.77 -4.27 0.82
C SER A 18 -16.79 -3.32 1.46
N ASN A 19 -18.03 -3.31 0.98
CA ASN A 19 -19.10 -2.54 1.63
C ASN A 19 -19.70 -3.23 2.87
N ASN A 20 -19.55 -4.55 2.96
CA ASN A 20 -20.21 -5.36 3.99
C ASN A 20 -19.25 -5.79 5.08
N GLN A 21 -17.97 -5.95 4.73
CA GLN A 21 -16.93 -6.37 5.67
C GLN A 21 -15.59 -5.72 5.32
N PHE A 22 -14.70 -5.67 6.31
CA PHE A 22 -13.34 -5.22 6.08
C PHE A 22 -12.53 -6.33 5.40
N VAL A 23 -12.13 -6.11 4.16
CA VAL A 23 -11.55 -7.11 3.25
C VAL A 23 -10.02 -7.24 3.43
N PHE A 24 -9.53 -7.18 4.67
CA PHE A 24 -8.09 -7.25 4.95
C PHE A 24 -7.46 -8.57 4.48
N ARG A 25 -8.17 -9.67 4.68
CA ARG A 25 -7.71 -11.01 4.28
C ARG A 25 -7.58 -11.13 2.76
N GLU A 26 -8.60 -10.70 2.04
CA GLU A 26 -8.62 -10.68 0.57
C GLU A 26 -7.51 -9.77 0.02
N TRP A 27 -7.26 -8.66 0.70
CA TRP A 27 -6.17 -7.75 0.36
C TRP A 27 -4.80 -8.39 0.58
N ALA A 28 -4.57 -9.04 1.71
CA ALA A 28 -3.31 -9.75 1.99
C ALA A 28 -3.05 -10.86 0.95
N LEU A 29 -4.10 -11.62 0.57
CA LEU A 29 -4.02 -12.64 -0.47
C LEU A 29 -3.75 -12.03 -1.84
N LEU A 30 -4.34 -10.87 -2.15
CA LEU A 30 -4.10 -10.16 -3.41
C LEU A 30 -2.63 -9.71 -3.52
N LEU A 31 -2.08 -9.13 -2.45
CA LEU A 31 -0.67 -8.72 -2.41
C LEU A 31 0.26 -9.93 -2.57
N TYR A 32 -0.02 -11.03 -1.88
CA TYR A 32 0.77 -12.25 -2.04
C TYR A 32 0.68 -12.78 -3.47
N CYS A 33 -0.53 -12.87 -4.03
CA CYS A 33 -0.75 -13.29 -5.41
C CYS A 33 -0.02 -12.39 -6.42
N LEU A 34 -0.08 -11.07 -6.22
CA LEU A 34 0.60 -10.11 -7.07
C LEU A 34 2.13 -10.33 -7.05
N ASN A 35 2.71 -10.37 -5.85
CA ASN A 35 4.16 -10.41 -5.68
C ASN A 35 4.79 -11.77 -6.02
N TYR A 36 4.10 -12.88 -5.75
CA TYR A 36 4.67 -14.22 -5.84
C TYR A 36 4.06 -15.10 -6.94
N LEU A 37 2.95 -14.71 -7.55
CA LEU A 37 2.35 -15.49 -8.65
C LEU A 37 2.22 -14.67 -9.94
N THR A 38 1.61 -13.48 -9.86
CA THR A 38 1.25 -12.73 -11.07
C THR A 38 2.46 -12.00 -11.67
N ALA A 39 3.20 -11.24 -10.86
CA ALA A 39 4.38 -10.52 -11.35
C ALA A 39 5.48 -11.48 -11.84
N PRO A 40 5.83 -12.58 -11.15
CA PRO A 40 6.75 -13.57 -11.70
C PRO A 40 6.26 -14.21 -13.00
N ALA A 41 4.96 -14.53 -13.09
CA ALA A 41 4.40 -15.09 -14.31
C ALA A 41 4.56 -14.16 -15.52
N ILE A 42 4.46 -12.85 -15.32
CA ILE A 42 4.70 -11.83 -16.33
C ILE A 42 6.20 -11.74 -16.63
N THR A 43 7.06 -11.73 -15.60
CA THR A 43 8.52 -11.66 -15.76
C THR A 43 9.06 -12.80 -16.62
N TYR A 44 8.56 -14.04 -16.47
CA TYR A 44 8.97 -15.19 -17.29
C TYR A 44 8.52 -15.12 -18.77
N ILE A 45 7.62 -14.21 -19.11
CA ILE A 45 7.12 -14.02 -20.49
C ILE A 45 7.84 -12.84 -21.16
N GLN A 46 8.40 -11.91 -20.36
CA GLN A 46 9.09 -10.73 -20.86
C GLN A 46 10.43 -11.06 -21.49
N PRO A 47 10.87 -10.30 -22.50
CA PRO A 47 12.24 -10.36 -23.00
C PRO A 47 13.24 -10.02 -21.87
N GLU A 48 14.38 -10.73 -21.80
CA GLU A 48 15.39 -10.54 -20.77
C GLU A 48 15.90 -9.09 -20.67
N GLU A 49 15.96 -8.40 -21.80
CA GLU A 49 16.40 -6.99 -21.90
C GLU A 49 15.53 -6.01 -21.09
N LEU A 50 14.26 -6.37 -20.84
CA LEU A 50 13.28 -5.54 -20.13
C LEU A 50 13.12 -5.91 -18.65
N VAL A 51 13.82 -6.97 -18.20
CA VAL A 51 13.72 -7.48 -16.84
C VAL A 51 14.81 -6.88 -15.97
N THR A 52 14.44 -6.03 -15.00
CA THR A 52 15.39 -5.43 -14.04
C THR A 52 15.96 -6.46 -13.08
N TYR A 53 15.15 -7.45 -12.67
CA TYR A 53 15.53 -8.52 -11.74
C TYR A 53 15.16 -9.87 -12.36
N GLY A 54 16.14 -10.52 -12.98
CA GLY A 54 15.95 -11.83 -13.62
C GLY A 54 15.64 -12.94 -12.61
N MET A 55 14.79 -13.86 -13.00
CA MET A 55 14.52 -15.08 -12.24
C MET A 55 15.66 -16.07 -12.49
N LYS A 56 16.35 -16.53 -11.43
CA LYS A 56 17.53 -17.40 -11.55
C LYS A 56 17.21 -18.89 -11.76
N ILE A 57 15.98 -19.30 -11.45
CA ILE A 57 15.51 -20.68 -11.63
C ILE A 57 14.48 -20.75 -12.76
N SER A 58 14.26 -21.95 -13.31
CA SER A 58 13.28 -22.13 -14.38
C SER A 58 11.84 -21.84 -13.90
N ARG A 59 10.96 -21.48 -14.83
CA ARG A 59 9.56 -21.19 -14.52
C ARG A 59 8.86 -22.34 -13.81
N ASP A 60 9.11 -23.58 -14.26
CA ASP A 60 8.42 -24.74 -13.73
C ASP A 60 8.91 -25.05 -12.30
N GLU A 61 10.22 -24.99 -12.04
CA GLU A 61 10.79 -25.12 -10.71
C GLU A 61 10.24 -24.06 -9.74
N TYR A 62 10.14 -22.82 -10.18
CA TYR A 62 9.58 -21.74 -9.37
C TYR A 62 8.13 -22.02 -8.98
N PHE A 63 7.26 -22.34 -9.93
CA PHE A 63 5.83 -22.52 -9.66
C PHE A 63 5.49 -23.79 -8.91
N ILE A 64 6.32 -24.85 -8.99
CA ILE A 64 6.20 -26.04 -8.14
C ILE A 64 6.30 -25.68 -6.64
N LEU A 65 7.09 -24.67 -6.30
CA LEU A 65 7.25 -24.19 -4.91
C LEU A 65 6.25 -23.06 -4.56
N ALA A 66 6.05 -22.10 -5.45
CA ALA A 66 5.24 -20.92 -5.19
C ALA A 66 3.74 -21.23 -5.06
N LEU A 67 3.20 -22.15 -5.87
CA LEU A 67 1.77 -22.50 -5.81
C LEU A 67 1.37 -23.21 -4.50
N PRO A 68 2.07 -24.25 -4.03
CA PRO A 68 1.80 -24.80 -2.71
C PRO A 68 1.94 -23.77 -1.59
N GLY A 69 2.96 -22.92 -1.65
CA GLY A 69 3.14 -21.83 -0.70
C GLY A 69 1.93 -20.88 -0.64
N PHE A 70 1.40 -20.49 -1.80
CA PHE A 70 0.18 -19.69 -1.87
C PHE A 70 -1.04 -20.43 -1.31
N ILE A 71 -1.20 -21.74 -1.60
CA ILE A 71 -2.28 -22.56 -1.08
C ILE A 71 -2.19 -22.64 0.44
N CYS A 72 -1.01 -22.94 0.99
CA CYS A 72 -0.79 -23.01 2.43
C CYS A 72 -1.07 -21.66 3.12
N PHE A 73 -0.62 -20.54 2.53
CA PHE A 73 -0.90 -19.20 3.03
C PHE A 73 -2.41 -18.92 3.02
N THR A 74 -3.10 -19.27 1.91
CA THR A 74 -4.55 -19.11 1.79
C THR A 74 -5.28 -19.95 2.85
N LEU A 75 -4.93 -21.22 3.01
CA LEU A 75 -5.51 -22.09 4.04
C LEU A 75 -5.28 -21.51 5.43
N GLY A 76 -4.06 -21.06 5.74
CA GLY A 76 -3.75 -20.41 7.02
C GLY A 76 -4.63 -19.19 7.29
N MET A 77 -4.86 -18.35 6.28
CA MET A 77 -5.73 -17.18 6.38
C MET A 77 -7.23 -17.54 6.57
N TYR A 78 -7.67 -18.71 6.11
CA TYR A 78 -9.06 -19.15 6.21
C TYR A 78 -9.33 -20.11 7.39
N ILE A 79 -8.33 -20.77 7.96
CA ILE A 79 -8.45 -21.61 9.17
C ILE A 79 -8.88 -20.76 10.36
N ILE A 80 -8.41 -19.50 10.45
CA ILE A 80 -8.84 -18.59 11.51
C ILE A 80 -10.28 -18.15 11.20
N PRO A 81 -11.26 -18.52 12.06
CA PRO A 81 -12.65 -18.23 11.78
C PRO A 81 -12.87 -16.74 11.66
N SER A 82 -13.57 -16.31 10.60
CA SER A 82 -13.92 -14.92 10.33
C SER A 82 -14.70 -14.23 11.47
N LYS A 83 -15.26 -15.03 12.39
CA LYS A 83 -15.95 -14.52 13.59
C LYS A 83 -15.01 -13.76 14.54
N ILE A 84 -13.72 -14.11 14.58
CA ILE A 84 -12.72 -13.44 15.41
C ILE A 84 -12.40 -12.04 14.83
N PHE A 85 -12.47 -11.89 13.50
CA PHE A 85 -12.23 -10.62 12.79
C PHE A 85 -13.51 -9.83 12.49
N LYS A 86 -14.70 -10.40 12.76
CA LYS A 86 -15.95 -9.64 12.73
C LYS A 86 -16.00 -8.75 13.96
N VAL A 87 -15.22 -7.70 13.92
CA VAL A 87 -15.41 -6.57 14.84
C VAL A 87 -16.83 -6.06 14.58
N ASN A 88 -17.74 -6.38 15.47
CA ASN A 88 -19.11 -5.90 15.38
C ASN A 88 -19.11 -4.42 15.71
N TYR A 89 -18.94 -3.57 14.69
CA TYR A 89 -18.89 -2.11 14.83
C TYR A 89 -20.10 -1.56 15.58
N ASN A 90 -21.27 -2.22 15.47
CA ASN A 90 -22.43 -1.85 16.24
C ASN A 90 -22.27 -2.11 17.74
N GLN A 91 -21.46 -3.08 18.14
CA GLN A 91 -21.12 -3.32 19.55
C GLN A 91 -20.06 -2.33 20.04
N ILE A 92 -19.06 -1.99 19.23
CA ILE A 92 -18.08 -0.95 19.57
C ILE A 92 -18.78 0.40 19.71
N ASN A 93 -19.70 0.73 18.82
CA ASN A 93 -20.50 1.97 18.93
C ASN A 93 -21.45 1.99 20.14
N LYS A 94 -21.88 0.83 20.64
CA LYS A 94 -22.77 0.74 21.83
C LYS A 94 -22.02 0.59 23.14
N SER A 95 -20.87 -0.07 23.16
CA SER A 95 -20.13 -0.38 24.39
C SER A 95 -19.06 0.65 24.74
N THR A 96 -18.58 1.40 23.79
CA THR A 96 -17.66 2.49 24.01
C THR A 96 -18.36 3.80 23.66
N VAL A 97 -18.66 4.57 24.66
CA VAL A 97 -18.69 6.04 24.56
C VAL A 97 -17.23 6.46 24.23
N VAL A 98 -16.73 6.04 23.08
CA VAL A 98 -15.43 6.50 22.58
C VAL A 98 -15.61 7.98 22.33
N ASN A 99 -15.10 8.77 23.27
CA ASN A 99 -15.20 10.21 23.23
C ASN A 99 -14.52 10.68 21.95
N LYS A 100 -15.32 11.14 20.98
CA LYS A 100 -14.82 11.65 19.69
C LYS A 100 -13.73 12.71 19.91
N ASP A 101 -13.87 13.51 20.95
CA ASP A 101 -12.91 14.56 21.28
C ASP A 101 -11.59 13.99 21.81
N PHE A 102 -11.64 12.86 22.52
CA PHE A 102 -10.45 12.11 22.88
C PHE A 102 -9.70 11.61 21.62
N LEU A 103 -10.40 10.99 20.68
CA LEU A 103 -9.77 10.52 19.42
C LEU A 103 -9.20 11.66 18.59
N LYS A 104 -9.88 12.81 18.52
CA LYS A 104 -9.33 14.00 17.85
C LYS A 104 -8.03 14.46 18.51
N LYS A 105 -7.99 14.53 19.84
CA LYS A 105 -6.79 14.87 20.60
C LYS A 105 -5.66 13.87 20.32
N VAL A 106 -5.97 12.57 20.36
CA VAL A 106 -4.99 11.51 20.07
C VAL A 106 -4.43 11.65 18.64
N ALA A 107 -5.28 11.93 17.65
CA ALA A 107 -4.82 12.18 16.28
C ALA A 107 -3.87 13.38 16.20
N ILE A 108 -4.22 14.50 16.86
CA ILE A 108 -3.40 15.72 16.89
C ILE A 108 -2.08 15.47 17.63
N TYR A 109 -2.12 14.85 18.82
CA TYR A 109 -0.89 14.52 19.56
C TYR A 109 0.01 13.55 18.78
N GLY A 110 -0.57 12.58 18.10
CA GLY A 110 0.19 11.69 17.23
C GLY A 110 0.86 12.44 16.06
N LEU A 111 0.21 13.45 15.48
CA LEU A 111 0.82 14.32 14.48
C LEU A 111 1.95 15.17 15.06
N LEU A 112 1.75 15.74 16.25
CA LEU A 112 2.81 16.50 16.95
C LEU A 112 4.02 15.60 17.24
N LEU A 113 3.79 14.38 17.76
CA LEU A 113 4.87 13.41 17.98
C LEU A 113 5.63 13.05 16.69
N ARG A 114 4.92 12.99 15.54
CA ARG A 114 5.56 12.76 14.24
C ARG A 114 6.49 13.91 13.84
N LEU A 115 6.06 15.14 14.05
CA LEU A 115 6.88 16.33 13.82
C LEU A 115 8.09 16.34 14.75
N PHE A 116 7.88 16.07 16.05
CA PHE A 116 8.95 16.03 17.04
C PHE A 116 9.96 14.91 16.77
N SER A 117 9.54 13.76 16.20
CA SER A 117 10.46 12.65 15.91
C SER A 117 11.63 13.04 15.01
N SER A 118 11.46 14.06 14.17
CA SER A 118 12.49 14.57 13.27
C SER A 118 13.60 15.35 13.99
N PHE A 119 13.37 15.82 15.21
CA PHE A 119 14.35 16.58 16.01
C PHE A 119 15.25 15.68 16.86
N PHE A 120 14.91 14.42 17.02
CA PHE A 120 15.66 13.48 17.83
C PHE A 120 16.48 12.54 16.94
N PRO A 121 17.79 12.39 17.21
CA PRO A 121 18.63 11.47 16.45
C PRO A 121 18.42 10.01 16.86
N GLY A 122 18.67 9.09 15.92
CA GLY A 122 18.80 7.66 16.17
C GLY A 122 17.58 7.00 16.81
N GLU A 123 17.82 6.26 17.87
CA GLU A 123 16.84 5.39 18.52
C GLU A 123 15.67 6.17 19.16
N LEU A 124 15.93 7.34 19.72
CA LEU A 124 14.88 8.18 20.31
C LEU A 124 13.90 8.68 19.22
N GLY A 125 14.43 9.12 18.08
CA GLY A 125 13.59 9.50 16.94
C GLY A 125 12.68 8.35 16.48
N PHE A 126 13.20 7.13 16.44
CA PHE A 126 12.42 5.94 16.11
C PHE A 126 11.32 5.64 17.13
N ILE A 127 11.59 5.77 18.43
CA ILE A 127 10.57 5.59 19.48
C ILE A 127 9.43 6.61 19.30
N PHE A 128 9.75 7.89 19.12
CA PHE A 128 8.74 8.93 18.87
C PHE A 128 7.96 8.68 17.57
N TYR A 129 8.64 8.20 16.53
CA TYR A 129 7.99 7.78 15.30
C TYR A 129 6.98 6.66 15.54
N LEU A 130 7.34 5.59 16.26
CA LEU A 130 6.42 4.49 16.60
C LEU A 130 5.23 4.98 17.42
N LEU A 131 5.47 5.78 18.46
CA LEU A 131 4.40 6.35 19.28
C LEU A 131 3.47 7.24 18.45
N SER A 132 4.00 7.93 17.46
CA SER A 132 3.21 8.76 16.56
C SER A 132 2.23 7.96 15.68
N MET A 133 2.45 6.64 15.49
CA MET A 133 1.56 5.78 14.69
C MET A 133 0.13 5.69 15.26
N VAL A 134 -0.05 6.02 16.54
CA VAL A 134 -1.38 6.08 17.16
C VAL A 134 -2.33 7.06 16.44
N ARG A 135 -1.80 8.05 15.68
CA ARG A 135 -2.60 8.98 14.87
C ARG A 135 -3.44 8.26 13.82
N PHE A 136 -2.91 7.19 13.22
CA PHE A 136 -3.64 6.41 12.22
C PHE A 136 -4.79 5.64 12.86
N VAL A 137 -4.54 5.01 14.01
CA VAL A 137 -5.59 4.31 14.76
C VAL A 137 -6.72 5.28 15.13
N ALA A 138 -6.37 6.46 15.63
CA ALA A 138 -7.36 7.49 15.99
C ALA A 138 -8.11 8.02 14.74
N ALA A 139 -7.40 8.29 13.65
CA ALA A 139 -7.98 8.80 12.41
C ALA A 139 -8.95 7.77 11.78
N PHE A 140 -8.57 6.51 11.70
CA PHE A 140 -9.44 5.45 11.19
C PHE A 140 -10.63 5.16 12.11
N ALA A 141 -10.43 5.22 13.45
CA ALA A 141 -11.53 5.13 14.39
C ALA A 141 -12.54 6.28 14.22
N LEU A 142 -12.06 7.52 14.04
CA LEU A 142 -12.92 8.68 13.76
C LEU A 142 -13.72 8.50 12.46
N LEU A 143 -13.08 8.04 11.40
CA LEU A 143 -13.75 7.76 10.13
C LEU A 143 -14.84 6.69 10.29
N SER A 144 -14.55 5.65 11.07
CA SER A 144 -15.48 4.55 11.32
C SER A 144 -16.68 4.95 12.17
N ILE A 145 -16.49 5.86 13.15
CA ILE A 145 -17.56 6.36 14.02
C ILE A 145 -18.46 7.35 13.28
N SER A 146 -17.90 8.18 12.42
CA SER A 146 -18.64 9.20 11.69
C SER A 146 -17.97 9.54 10.36
N SER A 147 -18.65 9.22 9.27
CA SER A 147 -18.19 9.58 7.91
C SER A 147 -17.97 11.09 7.73
N ARG A 148 -18.64 11.94 8.53
CA ARG A 148 -18.43 13.40 8.49
C ARG A 148 -17.06 13.83 8.99
N LEU A 149 -16.35 12.97 9.74
CA LEU A 149 -15.01 13.25 10.29
C LEU A 149 -13.88 12.73 9.38
N TRP A 150 -14.19 12.38 8.12
CA TRP A 150 -13.24 11.88 7.14
C TRP A 150 -12.02 12.80 6.95
N TYR A 151 -12.20 14.12 7.13
CA TYR A 151 -11.14 15.10 6.95
C TYR A 151 -9.98 14.94 7.95
N TYR A 152 -10.22 14.42 9.16
CA TYR A 152 -9.11 14.09 10.07
C TYR A 152 -8.21 13.01 9.49
N SER A 153 -8.81 11.96 8.92
CA SER A 153 -8.05 10.90 8.26
C SER A 153 -7.34 11.41 7.00
N ALA A 154 -7.99 12.29 6.24
CA ALA A 154 -7.39 12.91 5.07
C ALA A 154 -6.18 13.80 5.43
N ILE A 155 -6.29 14.61 6.50
CA ILE A 155 -5.18 15.45 6.98
C ILE A 155 -4.00 14.58 7.43
N VAL A 156 -4.26 13.54 8.23
CA VAL A 156 -3.21 12.61 8.67
C VAL A 156 -2.53 11.95 7.47
N LEU A 157 -3.31 11.51 6.48
CA LEU A 157 -2.79 10.90 5.26
C LEU A 157 -1.95 11.89 4.44
N LEU A 158 -2.44 13.11 4.22
CA LEU A 158 -1.72 14.13 3.43
C LEU A 158 -0.38 14.49 4.07
N ILE A 159 -0.35 14.65 5.39
CA ILE A 159 0.89 14.92 6.13
C ILE A 159 1.87 13.75 5.98
N GLU A 160 1.39 12.50 6.06
CA GLU A 160 2.26 11.33 5.92
C GLU A 160 2.79 11.16 4.50
N ILE A 161 1.96 11.43 3.49
CA ILE A 161 2.39 11.48 2.09
C ILE A 161 3.50 12.53 1.94
N ALA A 162 3.34 13.73 2.50
CA ALA A 162 4.35 14.77 2.45
C ALA A 162 5.68 14.31 3.08
N PHE A 163 5.64 13.68 4.25
CA PHE A 163 6.84 13.13 4.89
C PHE A 163 7.47 12.00 4.06
N ALA A 164 6.68 11.11 3.50
CA ALA A 164 7.16 10.03 2.65
C ALA A 164 7.86 10.55 1.39
N PHE A 165 7.34 11.63 0.78
CA PHE A 165 7.99 12.29 -0.35
C PHE A 165 9.31 12.94 0.05
N VAL A 166 9.34 13.71 1.14
CA VAL A 166 10.59 14.34 1.63
C VAL A 166 11.64 13.28 1.97
N ALA A 167 11.23 12.18 2.62
CA ALA A 167 12.14 11.10 2.96
C ALA A 167 12.55 10.21 1.76
N GLY A 168 11.89 10.34 0.60
CA GLY A 168 12.08 9.43 -0.53
C GLY A 168 11.56 8.00 -0.29
N MET A 169 10.74 7.80 0.74
CA MET A 169 10.13 6.52 1.14
C MET A 169 8.73 6.37 0.54
N PHE A 170 8.66 6.33 -0.76
CA PHE A 170 7.39 6.32 -1.51
C PHE A 170 6.50 5.10 -1.24
N HIS A 171 7.09 3.98 -0.80
CA HIS A 171 6.33 2.79 -0.46
C HIS A 171 5.33 3.06 0.68
N ASP A 172 5.75 3.82 1.69
CA ASP A 172 4.90 4.16 2.82
C ASP A 172 3.70 4.99 2.39
N ALA A 173 3.89 5.96 1.48
CA ALA A 173 2.80 6.75 0.93
C ALA A 173 1.74 5.86 0.24
N ILE A 174 2.18 4.90 -0.61
CA ILE A 174 1.29 3.97 -1.30
C ILE A 174 0.50 3.13 -0.29
N MET A 175 1.18 2.55 0.70
CA MET A 175 0.54 1.69 1.70
C MET A 175 -0.51 2.45 2.51
N TRP A 176 -0.22 3.69 2.93
CA TRP A 176 -1.19 4.48 3.68
C TRP A 176 -2.39 4.92 2.83
N VAL A 177 -2.19 5.25 1.56
CA VAL A 177 -3.31 5.55 0.63
C VAL A 177 -4.21 4.32 0.46
N ILE A 178 -3.62 3.13 0.32
CA ILE A 178 -4.38 1.87 0.22
C ILE A 178 -5.19 1.63 1.50
N PHE A 179 -4.57 1.70 2.68
CA PHE A 179 -5.28 1.51 3.95
C PHE A 179 -6.40 2.54 4.14
N PHE A 180 -6.14 3.82 3.87
CA PHE A 180 -7.17 4.85 3.92
C PHE A 180 -8.34 4.53 2.98
N SER A 181 -8.05 4.12 1.75
CA SER A 181 -9.07 3.76 0.76
C SER A 181 -9.94 2.60 1.23
N LEU A 182 -9.34 1.56 1.83
CA LEU A 182 -10.10 0.42 2.37
C LEU A 182 -11.03 0.83 3.51
N PHE A 183 -10.53 1.63 4.46
CA PHE A 183 -11.36 2.15 5.55
C PHE A 183 -12.45 3.09 5.05
N TYR A 184 -12.13 3.95 4.07
CA TYR A 184 -13.09 4.86 3.46
C TYR A 184 -14.21 4.12 2.73
N ILE A 185 -13.87 3.11 1.93
CA ILE A 185 -14.84 2.26 1.23
C ILE A 185 -15.77 1.57 2.23
N TYR A 186 -15.20 1.02 3.30
CA TYR A 186 -15.98 0.35 4.34
C TYR A 186 -16.92 1.32 5.09
N ALA A 187 -16.45 2.53 5.41
CA ALA A 187 -17.22 3.52 6.17
C ALA A 187 -18.33 4.18 5.34
N ILE A 188 -18.08 4.49 4.06
CA ILE A 188 -18.99 5.28 3.20
C ILE A 188 -19.83 4.37 2.30
N LYS A 189 -19.38 3.14 2.03
CA LYS A 189 -20.07 2.16 1.17
C LYS A 189 -20.39 2.72 -0.22
N PRO A 190 -19.39 3.20 -0.96
CA PRO A 190 -19.59 3.80 -2.27
C PRO A 190 -20.12 2.78 -3.28
N THR A 191 -20.72 3.30 -4.36
CA THR A 191 -21.15 2.48 -5.49
C THR A 191 -19.96 1.82 -6.19
N LEU A 192 -20.21 0.74 -6.94
CA LEU A 192 -19.15 0.05 -7.70
C LEU A 192 -18.42 1.01 -8.65
N GLN A 193 -19.16 1.91 -9.30
CA GLN A 193 -18.54 2.91 -10.19
C GLN A 193 -17.54 3.81 -9.47
N LEU A 194 -17.87 4.32 -8.28
CA LEU A 194 -16.96 5.11 -7.47
C LEU A 194 -15.73 4.32 -7.01
N LYS A 195 -15.89 3.03 -6.70
CA LYS A 195 -14.76 2.15 -6.36
C LYS A 195 -13.82 1.98 -7.56
N LEU A 196 -14.36 1.77 -8.76
CA LEU A 196 -13.57 1.63 -9.98
C LEU A 196 -12.82 2.92 -10.32
N ILE A 197 -13.48 4.07 -10.21
CA ILE A 197 -12.84 5.38 -10.37
C ILE A 197 -11.72 5.55 -9.34
N GLY A 198 -11.97 5.24 -8.06
CA GLY A 198 -10.96 5.31 -7.00
C GLY A 198 -9.78 4.37 -7.26
N ALA A 199 -10.02 3.16 -7.76
CA ALA A 199 -8.97 2.23 -8.14
C ALA A 199 -8.13 2.73 -9.32
N ALA A 200 -8.77 3.36 -10.32
CA ALA A 200 -8.06 3.98 -11.42
C ALA A 200 -7.16 5.15 -10.94
N PHE A 201 -7.68 6.01 -10.06
CA PHE A 201 -6.88 7.06 -9.43
C PHE A 201 -5.71 6.50 -8.62
N LEU A 202 -5.93 5.44 -7.84
CA LEU A 202 -4.87 4.78 -7.07
C LEU A 202 -3.78 4.22 -8.00
N LEU A 203 -4.17 3.58 -9.10
CA LEU A 203 -3.24 3.06 -10.09
C LEU A 203 -2.41 4.21 -10.71
N MET A 204 -3.06 5.29 -11.14
CA MET A 204 -2.37 6.47 -11.68
C MET A 204 -1.42 7.09 -10.66
N PHE A 205 -1.82 7.16 -9.39
CA PHE A 205 -0.96 7.61 -8.29
C PHE A 205 0.28 6.73 -8.11
N ILE A 206 0.12 5.41 -8.18
CA ILE A 206 1.24 4.45 -8.10
C ILE A 206 2.19 4.65 -9.29
N LEU A 207 1.67 4.78 -10.50
CA LEU A 207 2.48 5.01 -11.71
C LEU A 207 3.23 6.34 -11.64
N LEU A 208 2.57 7.40 -11.17
CA LEU A 208 3.23 8.70 -10.95
C LEU A 208 4.36 8.59 -9.93
N ILE A 209 4.12 7.95 -8.80
CA ILE A 209 5.18 7.71 -7.80
C ILE A 209 6.35 6.96 -8.40
N GLN A 210 6.12 5.93 -9.21
CA GLN A 210 7.20 5.17 -9.85
C GLN A 210 7.99 6.02 -10.83
N ALA A 211 7.32 6.86 -11.63
CA ALA A 211 7.96 7.76 -12.58
C ALA A 211 8.83 8.83 -11.88
N VAL A 212 8.38 9.32 -10.74
CA VAL A 212 9.07 10.36 -9.95
C VAL A 212 10.24 9.80 -9.15
N LYS A 213 10.12 8.57 -8.64
CA LYS A 213 10.99 7.99 -7.61
C LYS A 213 12.46 7.97 -7.99
N SER A 214 12.80 7.56 -9.22
CA SER A 214 14.20 7.46 -9.67
C SER A 214 14.84 8.85 -9.75
N SER A 215 14.20 9.77 -10.47
CA SER A 215 14.69 11.14 -10.67
C SER A 215 14.79 11.92 -9.34
N TYR A 216 13.79 11.76 -8.46
CA TYR A 216 13.84 12.42 -7.15
C TYR A 216 14.96 11.90 -6.27
N ARG A 217 15.17 10.57 -6.22
CA ARG A 217 16.23 9.98 -5.40
C ARG A 217 17.61 10.38 -5.89
N GLU A 218 17.83 10.42 -7.18
CA GLU A 218 19.08 10.86 -7.77
C GLU A 218 19.44 12.27 -7.28
N ILE A 219 18.49 13.20 -7.31
CA ILE A 219 18.70 14.60 -6.88
C ILE A 219 18.81 14.70 -5.36
N ALA A 220 17.86 14.08 -4.63
CA ALA A 220 17.74 14.22 -3.18
C ALA A 220 18.84 13.50 -2.38
N TRP A 221 19.50 12.49 -2.96
CA TRP A 221 20.61 11.79 -2.33
C TRP A 221 21.95 12.43 -2.61
N GLN A 222 22.08 13.18 -3.72
CA GLN A 222 23.27 13.94 -4.03
C GLN A 222 23.32 15.27 -3.28
N ASP A 223 22.17 15.89 -3.02
CA ASP A 223 22.06 17.19 -2.40
C ASP A 223 20.90 17.23 -1.39
N GLU A 224 21.26 17.23 -0.09
CA GLU A 224 20.27 17.28 1.00
C GLU A 224 19.39 18.53 0.97
N SER A 225 19.87 19.66 0.45
CA SER A 225 19.10 20.90 0.36
C SER A 225 17.91 20.76 -0.60
N LYS A 226 18.00 19.86 -1.56
CA LYS A 226 16.95 19.54 -2.53
C LYS A 226 15.95 18.49 -2.04
N ARG A 227 16.11 17.99 -0.84
CA ARG A 227 15.22 17.03 -0.20
C ARG A 227 13.99 17.76 0.36
N ASN A 228 13.12 18.24 -0.53
CA ASN A 228 11.93 19.00 -0.17
C ASN A 228 10.75 18.73 -1.11
N LEU A 229 9.54 19.17 -0.68
CA LEU A 229 8.30 18.96 -1.42
C LEU A 229 8.25 19.73 -2.75
N LEU A 230 8.92 20.88 -2.85
CA LEU A 230 8.94 21.66 -4.09
C LEU A 230 9.68 20.90 -5.18
N THR A 231 10.85 20.36 -4.89
CA THR A 231 11.61 19.51 -5.82
C THR A 231 10.81 18.27 -6.22
N ALA A 232 10.14 17.60 -5.27
CA ALA A 232 9.28 16.47 -5.58
C ALA A 232 8.11 16.88 -6.48
N GLY A 233 7.50 18.03 -6.22
CA GLY A 233 6.39 18.59 -7.00
C GLY A 233 6.77 18.98 -8.41
N THR A 234 7.94 19.62 -8.63
CA THR A 234 8.43 19.96 -9.97
C THR A 234 8.69 18.70 -10.80
N ILE A 235 9.38 17.70 -10.23
CA ILE A 235 9.61 16.43 -10.93
C ILE A 235 8.28 15.72 -11.23
N ALA A 236 7.34 15.74 -10.28
CA ALA A 236 6.02 15.15 -10.49
C ALA A 236 5.26 15.82 -11.63
N SER A 237 5.31 17.16 -11.73
CA SER A 237 4.66 17.88 -12.82
C SER A 237 5.29 17.62 -14.18
N GLU A 238 6.61 17.47 -14.24
CA GLU A 238 7.34 17.12 -15.48
C GLU A 238 7.04 15.68 -15.94
N LYS A 239 6.91 14.75 -14.98
CA LYS A 239 6.64 13.32 -15.26
C LYS A 239 5.16 12.98 -15.39
N ALA A 240 4.25 13.90 -15.07
CA ALA A 240 2.79 13.67 -15.13
C ALA A 240 2.22 13.72 -16.57
N THR A 241 3.00 13.33 -17.57
CA THR A 241 2.53 13.20 -18.95
C THR A 241 2.06 11.78 -19.23
N SER A 242 1.05 11.61 -20.09
CA SER A 242 0.53 10.30 -20.48
C SER A 242 1.61 9.37 -21.00
N ASP A 243 2.52 9.91 -21.81
CA ASP A 243 3.58 9.15 -22.45
C ASP A 243 4.59 8.59 -21.44
N VAL A 244 4.85 9.31 -20.34
CA VAL A 244 5.73 8.84 -19.27
C VAL A 244 4.98 7.89 -18.33
N LEU A 245 3.73 8.22 -17.95
CA LEU A 245 2.98 7.41 -16.98
C LEU A 245 2.56 6.06 -17.54
N LEU A 246 2.10 6.02 -18.78
CA LEU A 246 1.61 4.81 -19.48
C LEU A 246 2.65 4.21 -20.42
N GLY A 247 3.86 4.78 -20.49
CA GLY A 247 4.94 4.24 -21.26
C GLY A 247 5.36 2.85 -20.78
N ASP A 248 5.74 1.98 -21.73
CA ASP A 248 6.11 0.59 -21.45
C ASP A 248 7.20 0.49 -20.38
N GLU A 249 8.19 1.36 -20.41
CA GLU A 249 9.27 1.40 -19.43
C GLU A 249 8.78 1.61 -18.00
N ASN A 250 7.85 2.56 -17.77
CA ASN A 250 7.30 2.84 -16.44
C ASN A 250 6.38 1.70 -15.96
N LEU A 251 5.56 1.16 -16.85
CA LEU A 251 4.68 0.01 -16.54
C LEU A 251 5.51 -1.23 -16.18
N LEU A 252 6.53 -1.56 -16.98
CA LEU A 252 7.41 -2.68 -16.75
C LEU A 252 8.24 -2.51 -15.48
N SER A 253 8.78 -1.31 -15.22
CA SER A 253 9.48 -0.98 -13.98
C SER A 253 8.57 -1.17 -12.76
N THR A 254 7.30 -0.77 -12.86
CA THR A 254 6.32 -0.96 -11.78
C THR A 254 6.05 -2.44 -11.51
N LEU A 255 5.85 -3.24 -12.56
CA LEU A 255 5.65 -4.68 -12.45
C LEU A 255 6.89 -5.39 -11.91
N ASN A 256 8.08 -5.06 -12.41
CA ASN A 256 9.35 -5.64 -11.95
C ASN A 256 9.60 -5.36 -10.46
N ARG A 257 9.23 -4.18 -9.96
CA ARG A 257 9.33 -3.85 -8.53
C ARG A 257 8.30 -4.56 -7.67
N GLY A 258 7.15 -4.91 -8.23
CA GLY A 258 6.16 -5.79 -7.61
C GLY A 258 6.59 -7.25 -7.57
N ASN A 259 7.59 -7.65 -8.37
CA ASN A 259 8.11 -9.00 -8.38
C ASN A 259 9.11 -9.22 -7.24
N GLN A 260 8.64 -9.59 -6.07
CA GLN A 260 9.51 -10.00 -4.94
C GLN A 260 10.01 -11.44 -5.05
N ALA A 261 9.49 -12.17 -5.99
CA ALA A 261 9.80 -13.58 -6.20
C ALA A 261 11.24 -13.83 -6.65
N TRP A 262 11.92 -12.83 -7.24
CA TRP A 262 13.32 -12.94 -7.62
C TRP A 262 14.24 -13.18 -6.40
N ILE A 263 13.89 -12.63 -5.20
CA ILE A 263 14.60 -12.88 -3.96
C ILE A 263 14.47 -14.36 -3.57
N PHE A 264 13.23 -14.87 -3.62
CA PHE A 264 12.95 -16.27 -3.35
C PHE A 264 13.66 -17.20 -4.34
N ALA A 265 13.56 -16.90 -5.64
CA ALA A 265 14.25 -17.65 -6.70
C ALA A 265 15.78 -17.66 -6.50
N SER A 266 16.37 -16.52 -6.13
CA SER A 266 17.81 -16.44 -5.83
C SER A 266 18.21 -17.23 -4.58
N THR A 267 17.32 -17.38 -3.60
CA THR A 267 17.58 -18.20 -2.42
C THR A 267 17.56 -19.68 -2.77
N VAL A 268 16.59 -20.11 -3.58
CA VAL A 268 16.48 -21.50 -4.04
C VAL A 268 17.66 -21.90 -4.93
N ASP A 269 18.11 -21.02 -5.81
CA ASP A 269 19.28 -21.24 -6.68
C ASP A 269 20.59 -21.46 -5.90
N ASN A 270 20.67 -20.94 -4.68
CA ASN A 270 21.86 -21.06 -3.81
C ASN A 270 21.75 -22.20 -2.77
N MET A 271 20.69 -22.98 -2.79
CA MET A 271 20.53 -24.18 -1.94
C MET A 271 21.03 -25.43 -2.62
#